data_ca345d82a8a629f15d6877482b49c625
#
_entry.id   ca345d82a8a629f15d6877482b49c625
#
_cell.length_a   1.000
_cell.length_b   1.000
_cell.length_c   1.000
_cell.angle_alpha   90.00
_cell.angle_beta   90.00
_cell.angle_gamma   90.00
#
_symmetry.space_group_name_H-M   'P 1'
#
loop_
_entity.id
_entity.type
_entity.pdbx_description
1 polymer ?
#
loop_
_entity_poly.entity_id
_entity_poly.type
_entity_poly.pdbx_seq_one_letter_code
_entity_poly.pdbx_strand_id
1 'polypeptide(L)'
;KAAVDARFRTVMCGAVNNFKESPALLEEYYNTYNNDHPLVSYQLGFHAEYTTNRSIMEAIAALAEKYKAPVYMHASETESEVQDCIGRYGMTPTALFEQLGLWNYGGAAFHSVWVSNEDLDIYKKHGVYAVLNAGSNAKLASGIAPVEKMLQMGIPLAVGTDGPSSNNALDMFREMYLICVLQKLREKNAAAADANAILKAATAGSARCMGLPEADCIAPGKLADLTVIDLHRPNMQPINNITKNLVY
;
A
#
# COMPACT_ATOMS: atom_id res chain seq x y z
N LYS A 1 5.26 19.71 -10.12
CA LYS A 1 6.44 20.45 -10.57
C LYS A 1 7.74 19.82 -10.07
N ALA A 2 7.99 19.71 -8.74
CA ALA A 2 9.26 19.18 -8.21
C ALA A 2 9.62 17.78 -8.79
N ALA A 3 8.67 16.87 -8.86
CA ALA A 3 8.86 15.54 -9.43
C ALA A 3 9.26 15.60 -10.92
N VAL A 4 8.59 16.45 -11.70
CA VAL A 4 8.89 16.66 -13.13
C VAL A 4 10.27 17.28 -13.29
N ASP A 5 10.61 18.31 -12.52
CA ASP A 5 11.92 18.96 -12.55
C ASP A 5 13.05 17.99 -12.18
N ALA A 6 12.78 17.08 -11.21
CA ALA A 6 13.71 16.02 -10.80
C ALA A 6 13.71 14.80 -11.74
N ARG A 7 12.86 14.77 -12.76
CA ARG A 7 12.64 13.61 -13.66
C ARG A 7 12.29 12.33 -12.88
N PHE A 8 11.53 12.46 -11.81
CA PHE A 8 11.15 11.38 -10.94
C PHE A 8 9.67 11.05 -11.13
N ARG A 9 9.34 9.79 -11.44
CA ARG A 9 7.95 9.34 -11.58
C ARG A 9 7.26 9.38 -10.23
N THR A 10 6.08 9.99 -10.19
CA THR A 10 5.33 10.18 -8.95
C THR A 10 3.85 9.85 -9.18
N VAL A 11 3.34 8.95 -8.36
CA VAL A 11 1.91 8.67 -8.24
C VAL A 11 1.41 9.33 -6.97
N MET A 12 0.57 10.33 -7.11
CA MET A 12 -0.09 11.01 -5.99
C MET A 12 -1.40 10.31 -5.67
N CYS A 13 -1.88 10.49 -4.45
CA CYS A 13 -3.16 9.95 -4.00
C CYS A 13 -3.91 11.01 -3.20
N GLY A 14 -5.21 11.08 -3.35
CA GLY A 14 -6.06 11.91 -2.49
C GLY A 14 -6.04 11.42 -1.04
N ALA A 15 -6.12 12.36 -0.11
CA ALA A 15 -6.20 12.10 1.33
C ALA A 15 -7.40 12.81 1.95
N VAL A 16 -8.54 12.76 1.26
CA VAL A 16 -9.79 13.41 1.69
C VAL A 16 -10.14 13.00 3.12
N ASN A 17 -10.48 13.97 3.94
CA ASN A 17 -10.95 13.77 5.30
C ASN A 17 -11.89 14.90 5.72
N ASN A 18 -12.46 14.83 6.93
CA ASN A 18 -13.41 15.81 7.44
C ASN A 18 -12.86 17.25 7.58
N PHE A 19 -11.53 17.43 7.50
CA PHE A 19 -10.86 18.70 7.79
C PHE A 19 -10.17 19.30 6.57
N LYS A 20 -9.76 18.46 5.61
CA LYS A 20 -8.97 18.85 4.44
C LYS A 20 -9.46 18.10 3.22
N GLU A 21 -9.37 18.78 2.08
CA GLU A 21 -9.82 18.29 0.79
C GLU A 21 -11.33 18.00 0.76
N SER A 22 -11.84 17.78 -0.42
CA SER A 22 -13.23 17.40 -0.63
C SER A 22 -13.32 16.42 -1.80
N PRO A 23 -14.38 15.64 -1.93
CA PRO A 23 -14.58 14.81 -3.12
C PRO A 23 -14.54 15.60 -4.44
N ALA A 24 -14.99 16.85 -4.44
CA ALA A 24 -14.93 17.72 -5.65
C ALA A 24 -13.49 18.12 -5.98
N LEU A 25 -12.66 18.46 -4.98
CA LEU A 25 -11.24 18.76 -5.17
C LEU A 25 -10.45 17.51 -5.57
N LEU A 26 -10.78 16.36 -4.98
CA LEU A 26 -10.23 15.05 -5.38
C LEU A 26 -10.47 14.79 -6.87
N GLU A 27 -11.69 15.03 -7.35
CA GLU A 27 -12.07 14.87 -8.76
C GLU A 27 -11.32 15.84 -9.67
N GLU A 28 -11.20 17.10 -9.27
CA GLU A 28 -10.42 18.11 -9.99
C GLU A 28 -8.95 17.68 -10.15
N TYR A 29 -8.32 17.23 -9.07
CA TYR A 29 -6.93 16.77 -9.10
C TYR A 29 -6.76 15.49 -9.92
N TYR A 30 -7.70 14.55 -9.80
CA TYR A 30 -7.69 13.33 -10.61
C TYR A 30 -7.70 13.66 -12.11
N ASN A 31 -8.57 14.56 -12.54
CA ASN A 31 -8.67 14.97 -13.93
C ASN A 31 -7.46 15.79 -14.40
N THR A 32 -6.95 16.68 -13.54
CA THR A 32 -5.82 17.56 -13.89
C THR A 32 -4.54 16.75 -14.01
N TYR A 33 -4.13 16.05 -12.96
CA TYR A 33 -2.80 15.44 -12.90
C TYR A 33 -2.64 14.17 -13.73
N ASN A 34 -3.71 13.47 -14.05
CA ASN A 34 -3.67 12.33 -14.98
C ASN A 34 -3.53 12.75 -16.45
N ASN A 35 -3.66 14.04 -16.76
CA ASN A 35 -3.55 14.58 -18.12
C ASN A 35 -2.41 15.60 -18.29
N ASP A 36 -1.67 15.93 -17.21
CA ASP A 36 -0.66 17.00 -17.21
C ASP A 36 0.70 16.54 -17.75
N HIS A 37 1.27 15.48 -17.20
CA HIS A 37 2.64 15.07 -17.51
C HIS A 37 2.84 13.56 -17.36
N PRO A 38 3.59 12.88 -18.28
CA PRO A 38 3.76 11.42 -18.26
C PRO A 38 4.51 10.86 -17.04
N LEU A 39 5.18 11.70 -16.26
CA LEU A 39 5.81 11.30 -14.99
C LEU A 39 4.89 11.49 -13.78
N VAL A 40 3.69 12.00 -13.96
CA VAL A 40 2.77 12.29 -12.86
C VAL A 40 1.44 11.60 -13.10
N SER A 41 0.93 10.94 -12.10
CA SER A 41 -0.45 10.43 -12.07
C SER A 41 -1.08 10.63 -10.70
N TYR A 42 -2.38 10.50 -10.62
CA TYR A 42 -3.15 10.75 -9.42
C TYR A 42 -4.19 9.66 -9.22
N GLN A 43 -4.30 9.14 -8.00
CA GLN A 43 -5.23 8.09 -7.62
C GLN A 43 -6.36 8.64 -6.75
N LEU A 44 -7.55 8.04 -6.86
CA LEU A 44 -8.63 8.32 -5.93
C LEU A 44 -8.28 7.77 -4.56
N GLY A 45 -8.56 8.54 -3.52
CA GLY A 45 -8.30 8.08 -2.16
C GLY A 45 -8.86 9.00 -1.09
N PHE A 46 -8.88 8.49 0.12
CA PHE A 46 -9.18 9.23 1.33
C PHE A 46 -8.29 8.74 2.46
N HIS A 47 -8.22 9.48 3.56
CA HIS A 47 -7.27 9.16 4.61
C HIS A 47 -7.61 7.81 5.29
N ALA A 48 -8.70 7.75 6.06
CA ALA A 48 -9.15 6.56 6.78
C ALA A 48 -10.62 6.67 7.14
N GLU A 49 -11.25 5.56 7.55
CA GLU A 49 -12.65 5.54 7.96
C GLU A 49 -12.91 6.55 9.09
N TYR A 50 -12.10 6.52 10.15
CA TYR A 50 -12.28 7.33 11.37
C TYR A 50 -11.99 8.83 11.19
N THR A 51 -11.39 9.23 10.10
CA THR A 51 -11.16 10.65 9.74
C THR A 51 -12.11 11.19 8.68
N THR A 52 -13.01 10.35 8.18
CA THR A 52 -14.04 10.69 7.21
C THR A 52 -15.43 10.45 7.79
N ASN A 53 -16.43 10.54 6.95
CA ASN A 53 -17.80 10.17 7.28
C ASN A 53 -18.44 9.44 6.10
N ARG A 54 -19.58 8.83 6.34
CA ARG A 54 -20.27 8.02 5.34
C ARG A 54 -20.54 8.78 4.04
N SER A 55 -20.96 10.04 4.11
CA SER A 55 -21.24 10.86 2.92
C SER A 55 -20.01 11.09 2.05
N ILE A 56 -18.83 11.33 2.67
CA ILE A 56 -17.56 11.46 1.94
C ILE A 56 -17.20 10.12 1.27
N MET A 57 -17.28 9.01 1.99
CA MET A 57 -16.97 7.68 1.45
C MET A 57 -17.90 7.32 0.28
N GLU A 58 -19.21 7.59 0.39
CA GLU A 58 -20.19 7.38 -0.68
C GLU A 58 -19.90 8.26 -1.91
N ALA A 59 -19.51 9.52 -1.72
CA ALA A 59 -19.10 10.40 -2.80
C ALA A 59 -17.84 9.88 -3.52
N ILE A 60 -16.86 9.36 -2.78
CA ILE A 60 -15.65 8.78 -3.38
C ILE A 60 -15.98 7.47 -4.12
N ALA A 61 -16.87 6.63 -3.57
CA ALA A 61 -17.36 5.44 -4.27
C ALA A 61 -18.05 5.79 -5.59
N ALA A 62 -18.82 6.90 -5.63
CA ALA A 62 -19.42 7.41 -6.87
C ALA A 62 -18.36 7.88 -7.88
N LEU A 63 -17.26 8.49 -7.43
CA LEU A 63 -16.12 8.83 -8.30
C LEU A 63 -15.42 7.56 -8.83
N ALA A 64 -15.20 6.56 -7.96
CA ALA A 64 -14.64 5.27 -8.37
C ALA A 64 -15.51 4.61 -9.44
N GLU A 65 -16.82 4.61 -9.27
CA GLU A 65 -17.77 4.10 -10.28
C GLU A 65 -17.73 4.91 -11.58
N LYS A 66 -17.68 6.25 -11.50
CA LYS A 66 -17.63 7.16 -12.65
C LYS A 66 -16.38 6.92 -13.51
N TYR A 67 -15.23 6.79 -12.88
CA TYR A 67 -13.93 6.67 -13.56
C TYR A 67 -13.45 5.23 -13.75
N LYS A 68 -14.19 4.24 -13.21
CA LYS A 68 -13.75 2.82 -13.14
C LYS A 68 -12.36 2.70 -12.53
N ALA A 69 -12.11 3.47 -11.48
CA ALA A 69 -10.78 3.67 -10.88
C ALA A 69 -10.69 3.06 -9.49
N PRO A 70 -9.51 2.50 -9.11
CA PRO A 70 -9.27 1.98 -7.78
C PRO A 70 -9.24 3.08 -6.72
N VAL A 71 -9.49 2.72 -5.46
CA VAL A 71 -9.46 3.65 -4.32
C VAL A 71 -8.40 3.20 -3.31
N TYR A 72 -7.70 4.18 -2.72
CA TYR A 72 -6.59 3.96 -1.80
C TYR A 72 -6.88 4.62 -0.45
N MET A 73 -6.68 3.88 0.66
CA MET A 73 -6.91 4.39 2.01
C MET A 73 -6.14 3.59 3.07
N HIS A 74 -5.97 4.18 4.24
CA HIS A 74 -5.53 3.43 5.42
C HIS A 74 -6.70 2.56 5.93
N ALA A 75 -6.40 1.33 6.30
CA ALA A 75 -7.41 0.39 6.75
C ALA A 75 -6.85 -0.58 7.80
N SER A 76 -7.57 -0.69 8.92
CA SER A 76 -7.29 -1.65 9.98
C SER A 76 -5.86 -1.56 10.51
N GLU A 77 -5.35 -0.32 10.70
CA GLU A 77 -4.01 -0.07 11.23
C GLU A 77 -3.93 -0.42 12.70
N THR A 78 -4.91 0.03 13.51
CA THR A 78 -4.94 -0.19 14.96
C THR A 78 -6.17 -0.99 15.38
N GLU A 79 -6.06 -1.68 16.52
CA GLU A 79 -7.18 -2.40 17.11
C GLU A 79 -8.35 -1.47 17.43
N SER A 80 -8.05 -0.28 17.98
CA SER A 80 -9.07 0.71 18.31
C SER A 80 -9.81 1.21 17.06
N GLU A 81 -9.13 1.46 15.96
CA GLU A 81 -9.79 1.80 14.68
C GLU A 81 -10.84 0.77 14.30
N VAL A 82 -10.48 -0.51 14.34
CA VAL A 82 -11.39 -1.61 13.97
C VAL A 82 -12.56 -1.70 14.94
N GLN A 83 -12.30 -1.66 16.25
CA GLN A 83 -13.35 -1.74 17.27
C GLN A 83 -14.32 -0.54 17.22
N ASP A 84 -13.79 0.65 17.00
CA ASP A 84 -14.60 1.87 16.86
C ASP A 84 -15.45 1.83 15.60
N CYS A 85 -14.92 1.33 14.49
CA CYS A 85 -15.68 1.13 13.24
C CYS A 85 -16.82 0.11 13.45
N ILE A 86 -16.54 -1.01 14.12
CA ILE A 86 -17.57 -2.00 14.48
C ILE A 86 -18.63 -1.36 15.38
N GLY A 87 -18.21 -0.52 16.33
CA GLY A 87 -19.16 0.20 17.19
C GLY A 87 -20.05 1.18 16.44
N ARG A 88 -19.52 1.86 15.40
CA ARG A 88 -20.28 2.83 14.58
C ARG A 88 -21.16 2.16 13.53
N TYR A 89 -20.66 1.13 12.85
CA TYR A 89 -21.29 0.58 11.65
C TYR A 89 -21.65 -0.91 11.74
N GLY A 90 -21.30 -1.59 12.84
CA GLY A 90 -21.55 -3.02 13.00
C GLY A 90 -20.64 -3.94 12.20
N MET A 91 -19.57 -3.40 11.59
CA MET A 91 -18.65 -4.14 10.72
C MET A 91 -17.24 -3.53 10.71
N THR A 92 -16.27 -4.30 10.23
CA THR A 92 -14.89 -3.84 10.07
C THR A 92 -14.76 -2.74 9.01
N PRO A 93 -13.67 -1.93 9.02
CA PRO A 93 -13.43 -0.95 7.95
C PRO A 93 -13.46 -1.58 6.55
N THR A 94 -12.82 -2.72 6.37
CA THR A 94 -12.77 -3.44 5.09
C THR A 94 -14.17 -3.86 4.60
N ALA A 95 -15.00 -4.40 5.49
CA ALA A 95 -16.36 -4.79 5.16
C ALA A 95 -17.26 -3.58 4.85
N LEU A 96 -17.07 -2.46 5.58
CA LEU A 96 -17.75 -1.20 5.28
C LEU A 96 -17.39 -0.68 3.89
N PHE A 97 -16.11 -0.70 3.52
CA PHE A 97 -15.64 -0.26 2.21
C PHE A 97 -16.19 -1.15 1.08
N GLU A 98 -16.29 -2.46 1.30
CA GLU A 98 -16.97 -3.36 0.37
C GLU A 98 -18.44 -3.00 0.22
N GLN A 99 -19.17 -2.83 1.33
CA GLN A 99 -20.57 -2.46 1.31
C GLN A 99 -20.83 -1.15 0.55
N LEU A 100 -19.93 -0.18 0.64
CA LEU A 100 -20.02 1.11 -0.05
C LEU A 100 -19.57 1.03 -1.52
N GLY A 101 -19.05 -0.10 -1.98
CA GLY A 101 -18.55 -0.28 -3.35
C GLY A 101 -17.17 0.33 -3.61
N LEU A 102 -16.44 0.72 -2.57
CA LEU A 102 -15.10 1.32 -2.68
C LEU A 102 -14.05 0.34 -3.26
N TRP A 103 -14.27 -0.97 -3.13
CA TRP A 103 -13.40 -2.00 -3.66
C TRP A 103 -13.80 -2.53 -5.06
N ASN A 104 -14.86 -1.99 -5.69
CA ASN A 104 -15.39 -2.50 -6.96
C ASN A 104 -14.37 -2.51 -8.10
N TYR A 105 -13.39 -1.62 -8.05
CA TYR A 105 -12.31 -1.49 -9.04
C TYR A 105 -10.94 -1.79 -8.44
N GLY A 106 -10.89 -2.55 -7.34
CA GLY A 106 -9.66 -2.81 -6.60
C GLY A 106 -9.22 -1.59 -5.79
N GLY A 107 -7.91 -1.49 -5.56
CA GLY A 107 -7.31 -0.41 -4.80
C GLY A 107 -6.26 -0.89 -3.82
N ALA A 108 -6.00 -0.11 -2.79
CA ALA A 108 -5.02 -0.47 -1.78
C ALA A 108 -5.44 -0.08 -0.37
N ALA A 109 -5.23 -1.01 0.56
CA ALA A 109 -5.39 -0.84 1.98
C ALA A 109 -3.99 -0.72 2.61
N PHE A 110 -3.66 0.47 3.12
CA PHE A 110 -2.39 0.68 3.83
C PHE A 110 -2.47 0.09 5.23
N HIS A 111 -1.37 -0.45 5.74
CA HIS A 111 -1.15 -1.12 7.03
C HIS A 111 -1.74 -2.52 7.13
N SER A 112 -3.06 -2.70 7.10
CA SER A 112 -3.75 -4.01 7.15
C SER A 112 -3.27 -4.90 8.31
N VAL A 113 -3.11 -4.31 9.50
CA VAL A 113 -2.57 -4.99 10.70
C VAL A 113 -3.65 -5.84 11.37
N TRP A 114 -4.83 -5.23 11.60
CA TRP A 114 -5.94 -5.81 12.37
C TRP A 114 -7.07 -6.31 11.45
N VAL A 115 -6.69 -7.02 10.38
CA VAL A 115 -7.64 -7.61 9.42
C VAL A 115 -8.07 -9.00 9.86
N SER A 116 -9.36 -9.29 9.72
CA SER A 116 -9.94 -10.62 9.94
C SER A 116 -9.73 -11.55 8.75
N ASN A 117 -10.16 -12.80 8.86
CA ASN A 117 -10.14 -13.72 7.72
C ASN A 117 -11.10 -13.29 6.62
N GLU A 118 -12.27 -12.82 7.04
CA GLU A 118 -13.32 -12.30 6.18
C GLU A 118 -12.84 -11.04 5.42
N ASP A 119 -12.08 -10.16 6.08
CA ASP A 119 -11.45 -9.00 5.43
C ASP A 119 -10.44 -9.43 4.36
N LEU A 120 -9.63 -10.45 4.66
CA LEU A 120 -8.68 -11.01 3.70
C LEU A 120 -9.37 -11.68 2.50
N ASP A 121 -10.52 -12.31 2.70
CA ASP A 121 -11.35 -12.86 1.61
C ASP A 121 -11.90 -11.73 0.72
N ILE A 122 -12.29 -10.59 1.30
CA ILE A 122 -12.70 -9.39 0.56
C ILE A 122 -11.53 -8.86 -0.28
N TYR A 123 -10.32 -8.72 0.29
CA TYR A 123 -9.14 -8.30 -0.46
C TYR A 123 -8.86 -9.22 -1.65
N LYS A 124 -8.91 -10.53 -1.42
CA LYS A 124 -8.72 -11.51 -2.49
C LYS A 124 -9.77 -11.40 -3.58
N LYS A 125 -11.05 -11.29 -3.20
CA LYS A 125 -12.18 -11.17 -4.12
C LYS A 125 -12.06 -9.97 -5.06
N HIS A 126 -11.63 -8.83 -4.53
CA HIS A 126 -11.57 -7.56 -5.26
C HIS A 126 -10.17 -7.23 -5.80
N GLY A 127 -9.16 -8.07 -5.53
CA GLY A 127 -7.78 -7.79 -5.92
C GLY A 127 -7.16 -6.57 -5.21
N VAL A 128 -7.61 -6.30 -3.97
CA VAL A 128 -7.10 -5.19 -3.16
C VAL A 128 -5.68 -5.48 -2.72
N TYR A 129 -4.78 -4.54 -2.93
CA TYR A 129 -3.41 -4.63 -2.44
C TYR A 129 -3.35 -4.34 -0.93
N ALA A 130 -2.72 -5.22 -0.17
CA ALA A 130 -2.28 -4.88 1.18
C ALA A 130 -0.91 -4.21 1.08
N VAL A 131 -0.82 -2.94 1.47
CA VAL A 131 0.43 -2.17 1.48
C VAL A 131 1.05 -2.24 2.86
N LEU A 132 2.21 -2.85 2.95
CA LEU A 132 2.88 -3.17 4.21
C LEU A 132 3.77 -2.00 4.63
N ASN A 133 3.50 -1.41 5.79
CA ASN A 133 4.22 -0.28 6.36
C ASN A 133 4.86 -0.68 7.70
N ALA A 134 5.76 -1.68 7.67
CA ALA A 134 6.25 -2.35 8.87
C ALA A 134 7.00 -1.41 9.84
N GLY A 135 7.77 -0.46 9.30
CA GLY A 135 8.49 0.53 10.11
C GLY A 135 7.57 1.44 10.88
N SER A 136 6.53 1.96 10.23
CA SER A 136 5.48 2.77 10.86
C SER A 136 4.72 1.96 11.90
N ASN A 137 4.22 0.78 11.53
CA ASN A 137 3.47 -0.11 12.43
C ASN A 137 4.26 -0.44 13.70
N ALA A 138 5.56 -0.73 13.57
CA ALA A 138 6.42 -1.03 14.70
C ALA A 138 6.68 0.20 15.59
N LYS A 139 6.95 1.37 14.96
CA LYS A 139 7.22 2.62 15.69
C LYS A 139 6.01 3.11 16.48
N LEU A 140 4.83 3.02 15.88
CA LEU A 140 3.57 3.48 16.48
C LEU A 140 2.89 2.41 17.36
N ALA A 141 3.51 1.22 17.46
CA ALA A 141 2.97 0.08 18.18
C ALA A 141 1.59 -0.38 17.66
N SER A 142 1.31 -0.17 16.36
CA SER A 142 0.06 -0.59 15.73
C SER A 142 -0.06 -2.12 15.68
N GLY A 143 1.06 -2.83 15.56
CA GLY A 143 1.13 -4.29 15.52
C GLY A 143 1.89 -4.85 14.32
N ILE A 144 1.74 -6.14 14.06
CA ILE A 144 2.40 -6.84 12.93
C ILE A 144 1.30 -7.36 12.00
N ALA A 145 1.25 -6.91 10.76
CA ALA A 145 0.29 -7.39 9.76
C ALA A 145 0.47 -8.90 9.48
N PRO A 146 -0.58 -9.68 9.15
CA PRO A 146 -0.50 -11.13 8.92
C PRO A 146 0.03 -11.48 7.52
N VAL A 147 1.25 -11.04 7.20
CA VAL A 147 1.84 -11.09 5.84
C VAL A 147 1.98 -12.53 5.34
N GLU A 148 2.43 -13.46 6.18
CA GLU A 148 2.54 -14.88 5.78
C GLU A 148 1.19 -15.44 5.33
N LYS A 149 0.12 -15.12 6.06
CA LYS A 149 -1.23 -15.52 5.69
C LYS A 149 -1.69 -14.88 4.38
N MET A 150 -1.41 -13.59 4.19
CA MET A 150 -1.73 -12.90 2.94
C MET A 150 -1.02 -13.55 1.75
N LEU A 151 0.26 -13.92 1.90
CA LEU A 151 1.02 -14.66 0.87
C LEU A 151 0.38 -16.01 0.56
N GLN A 152 0.02 -16.78 1.58
CA GLN A 152 -0.64 -18.10 1.42
C GLN A 152 -2.00 -18.00 0.73
N MET A 153 -2.76 -16.95 0.99
CA MET A 153 -4.05 -16.67 0.34
C MET A 153 -3.89 -16.11 -1.08
N GLY A 154 -2.68 -15.71 -1.48
CA GLY A 154 -2.42 -15.09 -2.78
C GLY A 154 -2.95 -13.67 -2.89
N ILE A 155 -3.05 -12.94 -1.77
CA ILE A 155 -3.42 -11.52 -1.74
C ILE A 155 -2.26 -10.71 -2.34
N PRO A 156 -2.54 -9.76 -3.26
CA PRO A 156 -1.49 -8.94 -3.82
C PRO A 156 -0.89 -8.02 -2.76
N LEU A 157 0.44 -7.98 -2.67
CA LEU A 157 1.18 -7.19 -1.69
C LEU A 157 1.97 -6.07 -2.36
N ALA A 158 2.08 -4.96 -1.64
CA ALA A 158 3.00 -3.87 -1.92
C ALA A 158 3.72 -3.46 -0.62
N VAL A 159 4.78 -2.69 -0.73
CA VAL A 159 5.54 -2.18 0.41
C VAL A 159 5.59 -0.66 0.36
N GLY A 160 5.34 -0.03 1.50
CA GLY A 160 5.43 1.40 1.69
C GLY A 160 6.17 1.77 2.96
N THR A 161 6.76 2.94 2.99
CA THR A 161 7.47 3.45 4.17
C THR A 161 6.56 4.21 5.13
N ASP A 162 5.35 4.59 4.68
CA ASP A 162 4.56 5.61 5.33
C ASP A 162 5.30 6.98 5.37
N GLY A 163 4.77 7.96 6.06
CA GLY A 163 5.33 9.30 6.15
C GLY A 163 6.55 9.41 7.09
N PRO A 164 7.38 10.47 6.93
CA PRO A 164 8.56 10.67 7.78
C PRO A 164 8.22 10.88 9.27
N SER A 165 7.03 11.34 9.60
CA SER A 165 6.59 11.50 11.01
C SER A 165 6.35 10.17 11.71
N SER A 166 5.85 9.17 10.99
CA SER A 166 5.53 7.85 11.52
C SER A 166 6.68 6.84 11.39
N ASN A 167 7.60 7.03 10.45
CA ASN A 167 8.72 6.10 10.21
C ASN A 167 10.11 6.72 10.45
N ASN A 168 10.34 7.99 10.13
CA ASN A 168 11.63 8.69 10.07
C ASN A 168 12.55 8.27 8.90
N ALA A 169 12.58 7.00 8.51
CA ALA A 169 13.38 6.52 7.41
C ALA A 169 12.49 6.19 6.19
N LEU A 170 12.72 6.85 5.07
CA LEU A 170 12.07 6.53 3.80
C LEU A 170 12.97 5.55 3.02
N ASP A 171 13.15 4.34 3.59
CA ASP A 171 14.11 3.34 3.13
C ASP A 171 13.39 2.00 2.89
N MET A 172 13.21 1.65 1.63
CA MET A 172 12.54 0.41 1.22
C MET A 172 13.31 -0.86 1.59
N PHE A 173 14.64 -0.81 1.68
CA PHE A 173 15.44 -1.96 2.13
C PHE A 173 15.19 -2.25 3.60
N ARG A 174 15.13 -1.20 4.42
CA ARG A 174 14.76 -1.31 5.82
C ARG A 174 13.33 -1.86 6.00
N GLU A 175 12.38 -1.44 5.18
CA GLU A 175 11.01 -1.97 5.23
C GLU A 175 10.97 -3.47 4.91
N MET A 176 11.64 -3.90 3.85
CA MET A 176 11.73 -5.32 3.51
C MET A 176 12.33 -6.16 4.64
N TYR A 177 13.41 -5.67 5.26
CA TYR A 177 14.02 -6.30 6.43
C TYR A 177 13.01 -6.44 7.58
N LEU A 178 12.34 -5.34 7.96
CA LEU A 178 11.37 -5.33 9.06
C LEU A 178 10.20 -6.28 8.78
N ILE A 179 9.64 -6.28 7.57
CA ILE A 179 8.58 -7.21 7.19
C ILE A 179 9.04 -8.65 7.44
N CYS A 180 10.21 -9.02 6.92
CA CYS A 180 10.71 -10.39 7.03
C CYS A 180 10.97 -10.81 8.48
N VAL A 181 11.64 -9.99 9.27
CA VAL A 181 12.01 -10.38 10.65
C VAL A 181 10.82 -10.38 11.60
N LEU A 182 9.91 -9.42 11.46
CA LEU A 182 8.70 -9.35 12.29
C LEU A 182 7.76 -10.53 12.00
N GLN A 183 7.63 -10.95 10.72
CA GLN A 183 6.84 -12.14 10.40
C GLN A 183 7.41 -13.41 11.01
N LYS A 184 8.74 -13.59 10.98
CA LYS A 184 9.37 -14.76 11.63
C LYS A 184 9.07 -14.83 13.12
N LEU A 185 9.04 -13.68 13.80
CA LEU A 185 8.66 -13.58 15.20
C LEU A 185 7.16 -13.86 15.41
N ARG A 186 6.29 -13.28 14.59
CA ARG A 186 4.85 -13.49 14.65
C ARG A 186 4.49 -14.96 14.48
N GLU A 187 5.00 -15.59 13.42
CA GLU A 187 4.70 -16.97 13.07
C GLU A 187 5.54 -18.01 13.85
N LYS A 188 6.53 -17.55 14.65
CA LYS A 188 7.52 -18.44 15.32
C LYS A 188 8.17 -19.42 14.34
N ASN A 189 8.40 -18.97 13.12
CA ASN A 189 8.90 -19.75 12.00
C ASN A 189 9.96 -18.96 11.22
N ALA A 190 11.19 -19.46 11.21
CA ALA A 190 12.30 -18.81 10.49
C ALA A 190 12.14 -18.82 8.96
N ALA A 191 11.24 -19.63 8.42
CA ALA A 191 10.95 -19.67 6.98
C ALA A 191 9.81 -18.71 6.55
N ALA A 192 9.07 -18.09 7.49
CA ALA A 192 8.00 -17.17 7.18
C ALA A 192 8.50 -15.94 6.42
N ALA A 193 7.65 -15.38 5.58
CA ALA A 193 7.92 -14.23 4.72
C ALA A 193 9.21 -14.40 3.91
N ASP A 194 9.14 -15.25 2.89
CA ASP A 194 10.29 -15.50 1.98
C ASP A 194 10.80 -14.21 1.35
N ALA A 195 12.13 -14.04 1.35
CA ALA A 195 12.76 -12.82 0.88
C ALA A 195 12.44 -12.49 -0.60
N ASN A 196 12.28 -13.51 -1.47
CA ASN A 196 11.90 -13.26 -2.87
C ASN A 196 10.46 -12.74 -2.97
N ALA A 197 9.54 -13.25 -2.14
CA ALA A 197 8.17 -12.76 -2.12
C ALA A 197 8.11 -11.29 -1.67
N ILE A 198 8.88 -10.92 -0.65
CA ILE A 198 8.92 -9.54 -0.15
C ILE A 198 9.63 -8.60 -1.11
N LEU A 199 10.75 -9.00 -1.73
CA LEU A 199 11.38 -8.20 -2.79
C LEU A 199 10.43 -7.99 -3.97
N LYS A 200 9.68 -9.02 -4.37
CA LYS A 200 8.67 -8.90 -5.42
C LYS A 200 7.51 -7.97 -5.02
N ALA A 201 7.08 -7.99 -3.75
CA ALA A 201 6.10 -7.04 -3.23
C ALA A 201 6.61 -5.61 -3.28
N ALA A 202 7.87 -5.36 -2.90
CA ALA A 202 8.50 -4.04 -2.90
C ALA A 202 8.81 -3.49 -4.31
N THR A 203 8.84 -4.32 -5.34
CA THR A 203 9.15 -3.95 -6.73
C THR A 203 7.92 -4.09 -7.63
N ALA A 204 7.74 -5.24 -8.26
CA ALA A 204 6.65 -5.49 -9.19
C ALA A 204 5.25 -5.31 -8.55
N GLY A 205 5.08 -5.74 -7.29
CA GLY A 205 3.85 -5.56 -6.53
C GLY A 205 3.52 -4.09 -6.32
N SER A 206 4.50 -3.31 -5.83
CA SER A 206 4.33 -1.87 -5.61
C SER A 206 4.09 -1.11 -6.93
N ALA A 207 4.79 -1.46 -8.00
CA ALA A 207 4.55 -0.84 -9.31
C ALA A 207 3.12 -1.06 -9.79
N ARG A 208 2.62 -2.27 -9.72
CA ARG A 208 1.23 -2.61 -10.10
C ARG A 208 0.21 -1.96 -9.16
N CYS A 209 0.48 -1.96 -7.86
CA CYS A 209 -0.36 -1.27 -6.87
C CYS A 209 -0.51 0.22 -7.20
N MET A 210 0.55 0.87 -7.65
CA MET A 210 0.53 2.27 -8.07
C MET A 210 -0.10 2.51 -9.45
N GLY A 211 -0.60 1.47 -10.13
CA GLY A 211 -1.16 1.60 -11.48
C GLY A 211 -0.10 1.75 -12.57
N LEU A 212 1.13 1.27 -12.33
CA LEU A 212 2.28 1.34 -13.24
C LEU A 212 2.71 -0.08 -13.70
N PRO A 213 1.84 -0.88 -14.35
CA PRO A 213 2.21 -2.21 -14.78
C PRO A 213 3.35 -2.20 -15.81
N GLU A 214 3.59 -1.07 -16.48
CA GLU A 214 4.69 -0.90 -17.43
C GLU A 214 6.06 -0.70 -16.75
N ALA A 215 6.11 -0.55 -15.41
CA ALA A 215 7.34 -0.44 -14.62
C ALA A 215 7.61 -1.68 -13.74
N ASP A 216 6.88 -2.77 -13.93
CA ASP A 216 6.90 -3.93 -13.03
C ASP A 216 8.02 -4.95 -13.29
N CYS A 217 8.70 -4.87 -14.41
CA CYS A 217 9.81 -5.77 -14.76
C CYS A 217 10.74 -5.18 -15.81
N ILE A 218 11.93 -5.75 -15.92
CA ILE A 218 12.90 -5.42 -16.97
C ILE A 218 12.57 -6.26 -18.19
N ALA A 219 11.96 -5.64 -19.21
CA ALA A 219 11.63 -6.29 -20.47
C ALA A 219 11.54 -5.25 -21.61
N PRO A 220 11.72 -5.64 -22.89
CA PRO A 220 11.50 -4.75 -24.01
C PRO A 220 10.10 -4.12 -23.99
N GLY A 221 10.03 -2.80 -24.20
CA GLY A 221 8.76 -2.05 -24.18
C GLY A 221 8.30 -1.59 -22.79
N LYS A 222 8.94 -2.02 -21.71
CA LYS A 222 8.66 -1.56 -20.35
C LYS A 222 9.37 -0.23 -20.03
N LEU A 223 8.90 0.48 -19.01
CA LEU A 223 9.53 1.69 -18.50
C LEU A 223 10.86 1.36 -17.81
N ALA A 224 11.86 2.22 -17.99
CA ALA A 224 13.18 2.04 -17.40
C ALA A 224 13.31 2.76 -16.04
N ASP A 225 12.36 2.54 -15.15
CA ASP A 225 12.44 2.99 -13.75
C ASP A 225 13.28 1.97 -12.97
N LEU A 226 14.60 2.21 -12.90
CA LEU A 226 15.59 1.23 -12.43
C LEU A 226 16.38 1.75 -11.26
N THR A 227 16.70 0.85 -10.32
CA THR A 227 17.68 1.08 -9.25
C THR A 227 18.91 0.23 -9.49
N VAL A 228 20.09 0.86 -9.51
CA VAL A 228 21.39 0.18 -9.63
C VAL A 228 22.03 0.06 -8.26
N ILE A 229 22.46 -1.16 -7.90
CA ILE A 229 22.98 -1.48 -6.56
C ILE A 229 24.45 -1.91 -6.68
N ASP A 230 25.32 -1.27 -5.88
CA ASP A 230 26.73 -1.64 -5.76
C ASP A 230 26.88 -2.88 -4.88
N LEU A 231 27.20 -4.02 -5.49
CA LEU A 231 27.39 -5.29 -4.81
C LEU A 231 28.71 -5.42 -4.03
N HIS A 232 29.62 -4.43 -4.15
CA HIS A 232 30.93 -4.47 -3.48
C HIS A 232 30.91 -3.87 -2.06
N ARG A 233 29.72 -3.54 -1.53
CA ARG A 233 29.58 -3.03 -0.16
C ARG A 233 29.66 -4.15 0.87
N PRO A 234 30.14 -3.86 2.10
CA PRO A 234 30.30 -4.88 3.15
C PRO A 234 29.03 -5.66 3.47
N ASN A 235 27.85 -4.99 3.48
CA ASN A 235 26.56 -5.61 3.73
C ASN A 235 26.09 -6.52 2.59
N MET A 236 26.71 -6.44 1.42
CA MET A 236 26.43 -7.33 0.29
C MET A 236 27.37 -8.55 0.24
N GLN A 237 28.30 -8.71 1.18
CA GLN A 237 29.30 -9.78 1.18
C GLN A 237 29.11 -10.75 2.35
N PRO A 238 29.41 -12.06 2.15
CA PRO A 238 29.60 -12.72 0.86
C PRO A 238 28.29 -12.85 0.05
N ILE A 239 28.40 -12.83 -1.27
CA ILE A 239 27.22 -12.99 -2.17
C ILE A 239 26.87 -14.47 -2.25
N ASN A 240 25.97 -14.93 -1.37
CA ASN A 240 25.44 -16.30 -1.41
C ASN A 240 24.06 -16.34 -2.10
N ASN A 241 23.26 -15.32 -1.89
CA ASN A 241 21.93 -15.18 -2.48
C ASN A 241 21.60 -13.69 -2.55
N ILE A 242 21.60 -13.13 -3.76
CA ILE A 242 21.42 -11.68 -4.00
C ILE A 242 20.11 -11.17 -3.36
N THR A 243 19.02 -11.88 -3.50
CA THR A 243 17.74 -11.47 -2.91
C THR A 243 17.84 -11.36 -1.39
N LYS A 244 18.43 -12.37 -0.74
CA LYS A 244 18.61 -12.34 0.72
C LYS A 244 19.58 -11.24 1.15
N ASN A 245 20.65 -11.00 0.40
CA ASN A 245 21.57 -9.90 0.69
C ASN A 245 20.87 -8.50 0.53
N LEU A 246 19.89 -8.37 -0.36
CA LEU A 246 19.12 -7.13 -0.52
C LEU A 246 18.08 -6.93 0.57
N VAL A 247 17.53 -8.01 1.13
CA VAL A 247 16.43 -7.97 2.11
C VAL A 247 16.96 -7.97 3.55
N TYR A 248 18.10 -8.64 3.82
CA TYR A 248 18.71 -8.77 5.13
C TYR A 248 20.04 -8.01 5.22
#